data_9182d30f79f1962f496d28d1390e8293
#
_entry.id   9182d30f79f1962f496d28d1390e8293
#
_cell.length_a   1.000
_cell.length_b   1.000
_cell.length_c   1.000
_cell.angle_alpha   90.00
_cell.angle_beta   90.00
_cell.angle_gamma   90.00
#
_symmetry.space_group_name_H-M   'P 1'
#
loop_
_entity.id
_entity.type
_entity.pdbx_description
1 polymer ?
#
loop_
_entity_poly.entity_id
_entity_poly.type
_entity_poly.pdbx_seq_one_letter_code
_entity_poly.pdbx_strand_id
1 'polypeptide(L)' 'MAKIKDIIVSVTYRVGLGGITLPKKVLDQLNEAADKGHDIDMSDHRYPLAADWLNDTIREGDCMDWKCEIEELR' A
#
# COMPACT_ATOMS: atom_id res chain seq x y z
N MET A 1 -14.20 -21.09 25.61
CA MET A 1 -13.55 -20.47 24.44
C MET A 1 -14.61 -19.90 23.49
N ALA A 2 -14.34 -18.71 22.99
CA ALA A 2 -15.19 -18.11 21.98
C ALA A 2 -14.82 -18.64 20.60
N LYS A 3 -15.79 -18.70 19.72
CA LYS A 3 -15.60 -19.17 18.37
C LYS A 3 -16.28 -18.23 17.39
N ILE A 4 -15.57 -17.83 16.34
CA ILE A 4 -16.14 -16.96 15.31
C ILE A 4 -16.17 -17.71 13.98
N LYS A 5 -17.16 -17.39 13.15
CA LYS A 5 -17.29 -17.96 11.81
C LYS A 5 -16.35 -17.29 10.83
N ASP A 6 -16.41 -15.97 10.79
CA ASP A 6 -15.68 -15.17 9.83
C ASP A 6 -15.19 -13.89 10.47
N ILE A 7 -14.04 -13.45 10.04
CA ILE A 7 -13.52 -12.14 10.39
C ILE A 7 -12.86 -11.52 9.17
N ILE A 8 -13.19 -10.26 8.90
CA ILE A 8 -12.54 -9.49 7.84
C ILE A 8 -11.81 -8.35 8.50
N VAL A 9 -10.51 -8.29 8.27
CA VAL A 9 -9.64 -7.30 8.88
C VAL A 9 -8.91 -6.55 7.78
N SER A 10 -8.97 -5.22 7.83
CA SER A 10 -8.13 -4.38 6.99
C SER A 10 -6.83 -4.11 7.72
N VAL A 11 -5.72 -4.35 7.07
CA VAL A 11 -4.40 -4.12 7.64
C VAL A 11 -3.72 -2.99 6.88
N THR A 12 -3.27 -1.99 7.64
CA THR A 12 -2.51 -0.87 7.07
C THR A 12 -1.16 -0.83 7.77
N TYR A 13 -0.11 -0.65 6.99
CA TYR A 13 1.22 -0.47 7.55
C TYR A 13 1.97 0.59 6.75
N ARG A 14 2.96 1.19 7.41
CA ARG A 14 3.78 2.22 6.79
C ARG A 14 5.18 1.69 6.55
N VAL A 15 5.72 2.00 5.38
CA VAL A 15 7.07 1.62 4.98
C VAL A 15 7.82 2.89 4.61
N GLY A 16 8.95 3.09 5.27
CA GLY A 16 9.84 4.20 4.92
C GLY A 16 10.90 3.71 3.94
N LEU A 17 11.02 4.40 2.81
CA LEU A 17 12.00 4.08 1.79
C LEU A 17 12.95 5.26 1.63
N GLY A 18 14.23 5.03 1.87
CA GLY A 18 15.26 6.07 1.74
C GLY A 18 16.36 5.63 0.80
N GLY A 19 17.02 6.61 0.18
CA GLY A 19 18.13 6.33 -0.74
C GLY A 19 17.74 5.53 -1.95
N ILE A 20 16.51 5.71 -2.43
CA ILE A 20 15.94 4.92 -3.51
C ILE A 20 16.20 5.57 -4.86
N THR A 21 16.65 4.76 -5.81
CA THR A 21 16.75 5.15 -7.22
C THR A 21 15.60 4.48 -7.98
N LEU A 22 14.88 5.25 -8.78
CA LEU A 22 13.74 4.73 -9.53
C LEU A 22 13.64 5.42 -10.89
N PRO A 23 12.97 4.79 -11.87
CA PRO A 23 12.77 5.40 -13.19
C PRO A 23 11.97 6.70 -13.09
N LYS A 24 12.31 7.67 -13.92
CA LYS A 24 11.64 8.97 -13.89
C LYS A 24 10.13 8.85 -14.11
N LYS A 25 9.69 7.94 -14.97
CA LYS A 25 8.27 7.75 -15.24
C LYS A 25 7.50 7.31 -13.99
N VAL A 26 8.14 6.47 -13.16
CA VAL A 26 7.55 6.05 -11.88
C VAL A 26 7.45 7.24 -10.94
N LEU A 27 8.52 8.03 -10.86
CA LEU A 27 8.54 9.23 -10.01
C LEU A 27 7.46 10.21 -10.44
N ASP A 28 7.28 10.40 -11.76
CA ASP A 28 6.24 11.30 -12.27
C ASP A 28 4.84 10.85 -11.85
N GLN A 29 4.57 9.56 -11.88
CA GLN A 29 3.29 9.01 -11.44
C GLN A 29 3.08 9.16 -9.94
N LEU A 30 4.13 8.92 -9.15
CA LEU A 30 4.07 9.10 -7.70
C LEU A 30 3.78 10.56 -7.33
N ASN A 31 4.46 11.49 -7.99
CA ASN A 31 4.24 12.92 -7.78
C ASN A 31 2.82 13.34 -8.15
N GLU A 32 2.31 12.85 -9.26
CA GLU A 32 0.95 13.15 -9.67
C GLU A 32 -0.08 12.64 -8.66
N ALA A 33 0.09 11.42 -8.20
CA ALA A 33 -0.80 10.85 -7.18
C ALA A 33 -0.76 11.68 -5.89
N ALA A 34 0.45 12.05 -5.45
CA ALA A 34 0.62 12.86 -4.24
C ALA A 34 -0.01 14.24 -4.38
N ASP A 35 0.19 14.91 -5.53
CA ASP A 35 -0.34 16.24 -5.77
C ASP A 35 -1.87 16.26 -5.81
N LYS A 36 -2.47 15.21 -6.34
CA LYS A 36 -3.93 15.09 -6.43
C LYS A 36 -4.56 14.45 -5.21
N GLY A 37 -3.76 13.99 -4.27
CA GLY A 37 -4.24 13.30 -3.08
C GLY A 37 -4.86 11.94 -3.38
N HIS A 38 -4.42 11.30 -4.47
CA HIS A 38 -4.91 9.98 -4.85
C HIS A 38 -4.08 8.88 -4.21
N ASP A 39 -4.74 7.84 -3.75
CA ASP A 39 -4.07 6.63 -3.31
C ASP A 39 -3.75 5.78 -4.54
N ILE A 40 -2.66 5.02 -4.46
CA ILE A 40 -2.30 4.09 -5.52
C ILE A 40 -2.76 2.70 -5.11
N ASP A 41 -3.73 2.18 -5.86
CA ASP A 41 -4.28 0.85 -5.65
C ASP A 41 -3.65 -0.08 -6.69
N MET A 42 -3.28 -1.28 -6.28
CA MET A 42 -2.66 -2.26 -7.19
C MET A 42 -3.58 -2.65 -8.34
N SER A 43 -4.88 -2.51 -8.16
CA SER A 43 -5.86 -2.77 -9.21
C SER A 43 -6.22 -1.53 -10.03
N ASP A 44 -5.69 -0.37 -9.67
CA ASP A 44 -5.98 0.90 -10.35
C ASP A 44 -5.09 1.07 -11.57
N HIS A 45 -5.68 1.37 -12.70
CA HIS A 45 -4.95 1.52 -13.95
C HIS A 45 -4.48 2.97 -14.23
N ARG A 46 -4.74 3.89 -13.31
CA ARG A 46 -4.30 5.30 -13.46
C ARG A 46 -2.80 5.45 -13.29
N TYR A 47 -2.20 4.64 -12.44
CA TYR A 47 -0.77 4.73 -12.12
C TYR A 47 -0.11 3.35 -12.22
N PRO A 48 -0.13 2.73 -13.42
CA PRO A 48 0.33 1.34 -13.53
C PRO A 48 1.82 1.15 -13.23
N LEU A 49 2.67 2.10 -13.65
CA LEU A 49 4.09 2.00 -13.41
C LEU A 49 4.43 2.16 -11.93
N ALA A 50 3.77 3.12 -11.27
CA ALA A 50 3.97 3.32 -9.84
C ALA A 50 3.46 2.13 -9.03
N ALA A 51 2.31 1.58 -9.40
CA ALA A 51 1.75 0.42 -8.71
C ALA A 51 2.68 -0.79 -8.82
N ASP A 52 3.19 -1.07 -10.01
CA ASP A 52 4.12 -2.18 -10.20
C ASP A 52 5.41 -1.99 -9.40
N TRP A 53 5.97 -0.78 -9.43
CA TRP A 53 7.19 -0.48 -8.70
C TRP A 53 6.99 -0.64 -7.19
N LEU A 54 5.88 -0.14 -6.67
CA LEU A 54 5.57 -0.27 -5.25
C LEU A 54 5.38 -1.73 -4.85
N ASN A 55 4.68 -2.51 -5.67
CA ASN A 55 4.47 -3.91 -5.40
C ASN A 55 5.78 -4.70 -5.33
N ASP A 56 6.74 -4.35 -6.21
CA ASP A 56 8.04 -5.01 -6.23
C ASP A 56 8.98 -4.55 -5.11
N THR A 57 8.81 -3.32 -4.65
CA THR A 57 9.73 -2.68 -3.72
C THR A 57 9.33 -2.83 -2.26
N ILE A 58 8.03 -2.74 -1.98
CA ILE A 58 7.53 -2.79 -0.62
C ILE A 58 7.54 -4.23 -0.10
N ARG A 59 8.18 -4.42 1.04
CA ARG A 59 8.23 -5.71 1.73
C ARG A 59 7.56 -5.57 3.08
N GLU A 60 6.76 -6.55 3.45
CA GLU A 60 6.09 -6.58 4.75
C GLU A 60 7.08 -6.49 5.91
N GLY A 61 8.24 -7.10 5.76
CA GLY A 61 9.29 -7.07 6.78
C GLY A 61 9.88 -5.69 7.03
N ASP A 62 9.69 -4.75 6.11
CA ASP A 62 10.21 -3.38 6.23
C ASP A 62 9.20 -2.42 6.86
N CYS A 63 8.01 -2.89 7.22
CA CYS A 63 6.98 -2.02 7.73
C CYS A 63 7.33 -1.47 9.12
N MET A 64 6.98 -0.19 9.34
CA MET A 64 7.28 0.52 10.57
C MET A 64 6.14 0.46 11.57
N ASP A 65 4.91 0.51 11.08
CA ASP A 65 3.70 0.54 11.88
C ASP A 65 2.65 -0.38 11.30
N TRP A 66 1.86 -0.96 12.17
CA TRP A 66 0.73 -1.78 11.79
C TRP A 66 -0.54 -1.22 12.40
N LYS A 67 -1.60 -1.22 11.63
CA LYS A 67 -2.93 -0.90 12.11
C LYS A 67 -3.90 -1.94 11.58
N CYS A 68 -4.67 -2.54 12.47
CA CYS A 68 -5.68 -3.52 12.11
C CYS A 68 -7.06 -2.94 12.39
N GLU A 69 -7.92 -2.95 11.41
CA GLU A 69 -9.29 -2.47 11.54
C GLU A 69 -10.23 -3.64 11.28
N ILE A 70 -11.12 -3.90 12.22
CA ILE A 70 -12.10 -4.97 12.09
C ILE A 70 -13.26 -4.46 11.24
N GLU A 71 -13.41 -4.98 10.05
CA GLU A 71 -14.49 -4.58 9.15
C GLU A 71 -15.74 -5.42 9.38
N GLU A 72 -15.56 -6.69 9.66
CA GLU A 72 -16.67 -7.59 9.85
C GLU A 72 -16.28 -8.69 10.82
N LEU A 73 -17.20 -9.03 11.71
CA LEU A 73 -17.02 -10.09 12.70
C LEU A 73 -18.32 -10.86 12.86
N ARG A 74 -18.26 -12.16 12.61
CA ARG A 74 -19.44 -13.03 12.70
C ARG A 74 -19.21 -14.26 13.57
#